data_1b29369190cdfdf16a82fd685a8853eb
#
_entry.id   1b29369190cdfdf16a82fd685a8853eb
#
_cell.length_a   1.000
_cell.length_b   1.000
_cell.length_c   1.000
_cell.angle_alpha   90.00
_cell.angle_beta   90.00
_cell.angle_gamma   90.00
#
_symmetry.space_group_name_H-M   'P 1'
#
loop_
_entity.id
_entity.type
_entity.pdbx_description
1 polymer ?
#
loop_
_entity_poly.entity_id
_entity_poly.type
_entity_poly.pdbx_seq_one_letter_code
_entity_poly.pdbx_strand_id
1 'polypeptide(L)'
;MPDAEYDLRYLEAGLAGLNEYLHSNEVYWPLQLASLPGQPPYPQLTLDGLLLAAARLQARDLSIPEEARFSRLDSELQALRAKRRVAWEQKATRNFRARLTLWRNFLEELRKDPEGQADRYPYEVARRVQLALLAEDARERAQAEDDLLTMLDRILETLLAPGDFVWDAELARGFPQSRYWFLYGHIEPQAIK
;
A
#
# COMPACT_ATOMS: atom_id res chain seq x y z
N MET A 1 0.56 13.47 -2.35
CA MET A 1 1.09 12.07 -2.51
C MET A 1 2.55 12.14 -2.99
N PRO A 2 3.38 11.07 -2.84
CA PRO A 2 4.70 10.99 -3.48
C PRO A 2 4.61 11.15 -4.99
N ASP A 3 5.60 11.81 -5.63
CA ASP A 3 5.68 11.95 -7.08
C ASP A 3 6.32 10.71 -7.77
N ALA A 4 6.41 10.73 -9.10
CA ALA A 4 6.96 9.61 -9.87
C ALA A 4 8.45 9.34 -9.53
N GLU A 5 9.26 10.39 -9.39
CA GLU A 5 10.68 10.25 -9.07
C GLU A 5 10.90 9.65 -7.68
N TYR A 6 10.06 10.02 -6.69
CA TYR A 6 10.10 9.41 -5.36
C TYR A 6 9.84 7.91 -5.44
N ASP A 7 8.78 7.49 -6.14
CA ASP A 7 8.43 6.08 -6.27
C ASP A 7 9.46 5.28 -7.07
N LEU A 8 10.04 5.86 -8.15
CA LEU A 8 11.12 5.23 -8.92
C LEU A 8 12.37 4.99 -8.07
N ARG A 9 12.78 5.98 -7.28
CA ARG A 9 13.95 5.85 -6.39
C ARG A 9 13.70 4.83 -5.28
N TYR A 10 12.51 4.83 -4.69
CA TYR A 10 12.15 3.87 -3.67
C TYR A 10 12.16 2.43 -4.22
N LEU A 11 11.58 2.23 -5.40
CA LEU A 11 11.55 0.93 -6.07
C LEU A 11 12.95 0.45 -6.41
N GLU A 12 13.81 1.31 -6.97
CA GLU A 12 15.19 0.97 -7.33
C GLU A 12 16.04 0.58 -6.10
N ALA A 13 16.00 1.40 -5.05
CA ALA A 13 16.71 1.12 -3.81
C ALA A 13 16.17 -0.13 -3.10
N GLY A 14 14.86 -0.33 -3.14
CA GLY A 14 14.22 -1.52 -2.57
C GLY A 14 14.61 -2.80 -3.31
N LEU A 15 14.67 -2.78 -4.63
CA LEU A 15 15.10 -3.93 -5.44
C LEU A 15 16.54 -4.34 -5.14
N ALA A 16 17.45 -3.39 -4.92
CA ALA A 16 18.83 -3.67 -4.56
C ALA A 16 18.96 -4.51 -3.27
N GLY A 17 18.07 -4.32 -2.29
CA GLY A 17 18.04 -5.08 -1.03
C GLY A 17 17.03 -6.23 -0.99
N LEU A 18 16.20 -6.38 -2.03
CA LEU A 18 15.03 -7.26 -1.99
C LEU A 18 15.37 -8.72 -1.77
N ASN A 19 16.42 -9.24 -2.40
CA ASN A 19 16.79 -10.64 -2.25
C ASN A 19 17.17 -10.98 -0.80
N GLU A 20 17.91 -10.12 -0.10
CA GLU A 20 18.26 -10.30 1.31
C GLU A 20 17.04 -10.14 2.20
N TYR A 21 16.24 -9.12 1.93
CA TYR A 21 14.97 -8.88 2.64
C TYR A 21 14.04 -10.08 2.58
N LEU A 22 13.86 -10.70 1.41
CA LEU A 22 12.98 -11.86 1.25
C LEU A 22 13.40 -13.05 2.14
N HIS A 23 14.71 -13.23 2.37
CA HIS A 23 15.24 -14.32 3.21
C HIS A 23 15.35 -13.97 4.70
N SER A 24 15.14 -12.69 5.07
CA SER A 24 15.13 -12.27 6.47
C SER A 24 13.82 -12.62 7.18
N ASN A 25 13.83 -12.54 8.52
CA ASN A 25 12.59 -12.63 9.31
C ASN A 25 11.93 -11.28 9.54
N GLU A 26 12.58 -10.17 9.12
CA GLU A 26 12.11 -8.83 9.37
C GLU A 26 10.91 -8.47 8.48
N VAL A 27 9.97 -7.72 9.04
CA VAL A 27 8.87 -7.08 8.29
C VAL A 27 9.34 -5.76 7.68
N TYR A 28 10.17 -5.03 8.41
CA TYR A 28 10.72 -3.73 8.04
C TYR A 28 12.22 -3.85 7.85
N TRP A 29 12.70 -3.51 6.66
CA TRP A 29 14.12 -3.61 6.31
C TRP A 29 14.72 -2.22 6.12
N PRO A 30 15.90 -1.94 6.64
CA PRO A 30 16.56 -0.65 6.47
C PRO A 30 16.77 -0.32 5.00
N LEU A 31 16.33 0.87 4.58
CA LEU A 31 16.58 1.39 3.25
C LEU A 31 17.59 2.53 3.34
N GLN A 32 18.80 2.33 2.77
CA GLN A 32 19.84 3.36 2.75
C GLN A 32 19.58 4.31 1.58
N LEU A 33 18.55 5.14 1.70
CA LEU A 33 18.14 6.10 0.68
C LEU A 33 17.86 7.46 1.32
N ALA A 34 18.64 8.48 0.92
CA ALA A 34 18.40 9.85 1.35
C ALA A 34 17.24 10.47 0.57
N SER A 35 16.37 11.19 1.28
CA SER A 35 15.29 11.99 0.67
C SER A 35 15.87 13.11 -0.17
N LEU A 36 15.17 13.48 -1.24
CA LEU A 36 15.44 14.70 -1.97
C LEU A 36 14.94 15.92 -1.18
N PRO A 37 15.53 17.11 -1.37
CA PRO A 37 15.04 18.32 -0.75
C PRO A 37 13.54 18.53 -1.04
N GLY A 38 12.76 18.80 0.00
CA GLY A 38 11.31 19.02 -0.10
C GLY A 38 10.45 17.74 -0.18
N GLN A 39 11.06 16.56 -0.25
CA GLN A 39 10.34 15.30 -0.20
C GLN A 39 10.33 14.68 1.22
N PRO A 40 9.29 13.91 1.57
CA PRO A 40 9.25 13.21 2.84
C PRO A 40 10.36 12.15 2.94
N PRO A 41 10.75 11.74 4.17
CA PRO A 41 11.65 10.61 4.35
C PRO A 41 11.11 9.34 3.70
N TYR A 42 12.01 8.53 3.13
CA TYR A 42 11.60 7.22 2.64
C TYR A 42 11.26 6.29 3.80
N PRO A 43 10.15 5.54 3.69
CA PRO A 43 9.85 4.51 4.67
C PRO A 43 10.88 3.36 4.57
N GLN A 44 10.95 2.54 5.61
CA GLN A 44 11.67 1.27 5.53
C GLN A 44 11.11 0.40 4.40
N LEU A 45 11.96 -0.43 3.81
CA LEU A 45 11.56 -1.38 2.80
C LEU A 45 10.56 -2.39 3.38
N THR A 46 9.44 -2.53 2.70
CA THR A 46 8.46 -3.60 2.89
C THR A 46 7.96 -4.08 1.53
N LEU A 47 7.49 -5.30 1.44
CA LEU A 47 7.00 -5.83 0.17
C LEU A 47 5.77 -5.06 -0.34
N ASP A 48 4.86 -4.74 0.56
CA ASP A 48 3.67 -3.94 0.26
C ASP A 48 4.01 -2.49 -0.14
N GLY A 49 5.09 -1.93 0.42
CA GLY A 49 5.60 -0.62 0.01
C GLY A 49 6.10 -0.62 -1.44
N LEU A 50 6.86 -1.65 -1.84
CA LEU A 50 7.31 -1.82 -3.23
C LEU A 50 6.13 -2.01 -4.19
N LEU A 51 5.17 -2.87 -3.83
CA LEU A 51 3.98 -3.12 -4.64
C LEU A 51 3.15 -1.84 -4.80
N LEU A 52 3.01 -1.04 -3.74
CA LEU A 52 2.28 0.23 -3.79
C LEU A 52 3.00 1.27 -4.67
N ALA A 53 4.33 1.37 -4.57
CA ALA A 53 5.11 2.26 -5.43
C ALA A 53 4.98 1.87 -6.91
N ALA A 54 5.10 0.58 -7.23
CA ALA A 54 4.91 0.06 -8.58
C ALA A 54 3.49 0.34 -9.10
N ALA A 55 2.45 0.12 -8.28
CA ALA A 55 1.06 0.38 -8.66
C ALA A 55 0.80 1.88 -8.92
N ARG A 56 1.40 2.78 -8.14
CA ARG A 56 1.30 4.23 -8.38
C ARG A 56 2.03 4.65 -9.67
N LEU A 57 3.21 4.09 -9.94
CA LEU A 57 3.92 4.36 -11.19
C LEU A 57 3.12 3.88 -12.40
N GLN A 58 2.54 2.69 -12.33
CA GLN A 58 1.68 2.15 -13.38
C GLN A 58 0.43 2.99 -13.62
N ALA A 59 -0.05 3.69 -12.59
CA ALA A 59 -1.21 4.57 -12.70
C ALA A 59 -0.89 5.93 -13.31
N ARG A 60 0.37 6.35 -13.39
CA ARG A 60 0.77 7.69 -13.85
C ARG A 60 1.01 7.78 -15.35
N ASP A 61 0.88 9.00 -15.88
CA ASP A 61 1.41 9.37 -17.18
C ASP A 61 2.88 9.74 -17.01
N LEU A 62 3.75 8.75 -17.22
CA LEU A 62 5.19 8.92 -17.08
C LEU A 62 5.79 9.54 -18.35
N SER A 63 6.83 10.35 -18.19
CA SER A 63 7.66 10.75 -19.32
C SER A 63 8.39 9.55 -19.94
N ILE A 64 8.84 9.66 -21.18
CA ILE A 64 9.56 8.58 -21.89
C ILE A 64 10.75 8.02 -21.07
N PRO A 65 11.60 8.85 -20.42
CA PRO A 65 12.68 8.34 -19.58
C PRO A 65 12.19 7.61 -18.32
N GLU A 66 11.14 8.13 -17.66
CA GLU A 66 10.54 7.50 -16.48
C GLU A 66 9.88 6.17 -16.81
N GLU A 67 9.15 6.10 -17.93
CA GLU A 67 8.53 4.87 -18.43
C GLU A 67 9.58 3.78 -18.70
N ALA A 68 10.68 4.14 -19.39
CA ALA A 68 11.76 3.21 -19.65
C ALA A 68 12.42 2.71 -18.36
N ARG A 69 12.64 3.61 -17.38
CA ARG A 69 13.18 3.25 -16.05
C ARG A 69 12.22 2.35 -15.29
N PHE A 70 10.94 2.70 -15.23
CA PHE A 70 9.91 1.89 -14.56
C PHE A 70 9.78 0.50 -15.18
N SER A 71 9.71 0.40 -16.53
CA SER A 71 9.60 -0.88 -17.22
C SER A 71 10.76 -1.83 -16.89
N ARG A 72 11.99 -1.32 -16.79
CA ARG A 72 13.16 -2.10 -16.35
C ARG A 72 13.00 -2.56 -14.89
N LEU A 73 12.63 -1.67 -13.99
CA LEU A 73 12.48 -1.97 -12.56
C LEU A 73 11.33 -2.95 -12.29
N ASP A 74 10.20 -2.79 -12.98
CA ASP A 74 9.07 -3.72 -12.88
C ASP A 74 9.44 -5.11 -13.41
N SER A 75 10.14 -5.18 -14.54
CA SER A 75 10.65 -6.45 -15.09
C SER A 75 11.56 -7.15 -14.08
N GLU A 76 12.45 -6.43 -13.39
CA GLU A 76 13.32 -6.97 -12.35
C GLU A 76 12.51 -7.45 -11.13
N LEU A 77 11.51 -6.68 -10.70
CA LEU A 77 10.61 -7.04 -9.61
C LEU A 77 9.87 -8.37 -9.90
N GLN A 78 9.29 -8.48 -11.11
CA GLN A 78 8.57 -9.70 -11.53
C GLN A 78 9.53 -10.89 -11.67
N ALA A 79 10.74 -10.70 -12.17
CA ALA A 79 11.75 -11.75 -12.27
C ALA A 79 12.15 -12.27 -10.88
N LEU A 80 12.36 -11.39 -9.89
CA LEU A 80 12.66 -11.77 -8.50
C LEU A 80 11.46 -12.48 -7.85
N ARG A 81 10.24 -11.98 -8.05
CA ARG A 81 9.00 -12.63 -7.59
C ARG A 81 8.89 -14.06 -8.10
N ALA A 82 9.09 -14.27 -9.40
CA ALA A 82 9.07 -15.60 -10.00
C ALA A 82 10.20 -16.50 -9.48
N LYS A 83 11.45 -15.99 -9.46
CA LYS A 83 12.63 -16.74 -9.04
C LYS A 83 12.61 -17.13 -7.56
N ARG A 84 12.05 -16.28 -6.70
CA ARG A 84 12.01 -16.44 -5.23
C ARG A 84 10.60 -16.70 -4.71
N ARG A 85 9.75 -17.32 -5.49
CA ARG A 85 8.32 -17.45 -5.25
C ARG A 85 7.96 -17.84 -3.81
N VAL A 86 8.58 -18.88 -3.25
CA VAL A 86 8.27 -19.37 -1.89
C VAL A 86 8.63 -18.29 -0.84
N ALA A 87 9.83 -17.73 -0.91
CA ALA A 87 10.25 -16.66 0.01
C ALA A 87 9.37 -15.41 -0.14
N TRP A 88 8.95 -15.10 -1.37
CA TRP A 88 8.02 -14.00 -1.67
C TRP A 88 6.65 -14.23 -1.03
N GLU A 89 6.03 -15.39 -1.23
CA GLU A 89 4.71 -15.73 -0.66
C GLU A 89 4.73 -15.71 0.88
N GLN A 90 5.80 -16.22 1.50
CA GLN A 90 6.00 -16.15 2.95
C GLN A 90 6.16 -14.71 3.45
N LYS A 91 6.94 -13.90 2.74
CA LYS A 91 7.14 -12.49 3.07
C LYS A 91 5.83 -11.71 2.88
N ALA A 92 5.07 -11.97 1.80
CA ALA A 92 3.77 -11.37 1.57
C ALA A 92 2.79 -11.67 2.70
N THR A 93 2.76 -12.91 3.18
CA THR A 93 1.91 -13.30 4.31
C THR A 93 2.29 -12.57 5.61
N ARG A 94 3.59 -12.41 5.90
CA ARG A 94 4.04 -11.65 7.08
C ARG A 94 3.70 -10.16 6.97
N ASN A 95 3.91 -9.56 5.80
CA ASN A 95 3.57 -8.15 5.56
C ASN A 95 2.04 -7.96 5.65
N PHE A 96 1.24 -8.88 5.12
CA PHE A 96 -0.22 -8.83 5.22
C PHE A 96 -0.67 -8.77 6.69
N ARG A 97 -0.16 -9.64 7.55
CA ARG A 97 -0.47 -9.65 9.00
C ARG A 97 -0.11 -8.35 9.69
N ALA A 98 1.07 -7.82 9.39
CA ALA A 98 1.51 -6.54 9.94
C ALA A 98 0.58 -5.38 9.49
N ARG A 99 0.23 -5.32 8.19
CA ARG A 99 -0.68 -4.29 7.67
C ARG A 99 -2.10 -4.45 8.20
N LEU A 100 -2.60 -5.67 8.33
CA LEU A 100 -3.92 -5.94 8.90
C LEU A 100 -4.03 -5.43 10.35
N THR A 101 -2.98 -5.64 11.15
CA THR A 101 -2.92 -5.11 12.51
C THR A 101 -2.94 -3.58 12.53
N LEU A 102 -2.14 -2.92 11.68
CA LEU A 102 -2.11 -1.45 11.61
C LEU A 102 -3.43 -0.87 11.10
N TRP A 103 -4.04 -1.53 10.10
CA TRP A 103 -5.34 -1.12 9.57
C TRP A 103 -6.45 -1.25 10.61
N ARG A 104 -6.48 -2.37 11.33
CA ARG A 104 -7.42 -2.57 12.46
C ARG A 104 -7.28 -1.47 13.50
N ASN A 105 -6.06 -1.18 13.94
CA ASN A 105 -5.82 -0.16 14.97
C ASN A 105 -6.31 1.21 14.50
N PHE A 106 -6.05 1.60 13.26
CA PHE A 106 -6.56 2.85 12.71
C PHE A 106 -8.10 2.88 12.68
N LEU A 107 -8.77 1.80 12.22
CA LEU A 107 -10.23 1.76 12.18
C LEU A 107 -10.86 1.77 13.58
N GLU A 108 -10.19 1.20 14.59
CA GLU A 108 -10.62 1.32 15.99
C GLU A 108 -10.54 2.77 16.49
N GLU A 109 -9.48 3.52 16.13
CA GLU A 109 -9.34 4.95 16.42
C GLU A 109 -10.40 5.76 15.67
N LEU A 110 -10.54 5.52 14.36
CA LEU A 110 -11.51 6.19 13.51
C LEU A 110 -12.95 6.01 13.99
N ARG A 111 -13.31 4.80 14.42
CA ARG A 111 -14.65 4.51 14.97
C ARG A 111 -14.93 5.25 16.26
N LYS A 112 -13.91 5.47 17.10
CA LYS A 112 -14.04 6.19 18.38
C LYS A 112 -14.16 7.70 18.21
N ASP A 113 -13.44 8.23 17.22
CA ASP A 113 -13.36 9.66 16.93
C ASP A 113 -13.31 9.90 15.41
N PRO A 114 -14.44 9.75 14.70
CA PRO A 114 -14.46 9.93 13.24
C PRO A 114 -14.02 11.32 12.80
N GLU A 115 -14.47 12.37 13.50
CA GLU A 115 -14.15 13.76 13.18
C GLU A 115 -12.65 14.06 13.37
N GLY A 116 -12.07 13.68 14.50
CA GLY A 116 -10.65 13.90 14.77
C GLY A 116 -9.70 13.06 13.95
N GLN A 117 -10.16 11.98 13.31
CA GLN A 117 -9.35 11.09 12.48
C GLN A 117 -9.59 11.26 10.97
N ALA A 118 -10.60 12.03 10.56
CA ALA A 118 -10.97 12.19 9.15
C ALA A 118 -9.81 12.65 8.26
N ASP A 119 -9.05 13.64 8.72
CA ASP A 119 -7.91 14.21 7.98
C ASP A 119 -6.75 13.20 7.78
N ARG A 120 -6.68 12.16 8.61
CA ARG A 120 -5.67 11.09 8.48
C ARG A 120 -6.07 10.03 7.46
N TYR A 121 -7.37 9.92 7.16
CA TYR A 121 -7.89 8.85 6.32
C TYR A 121 -7.18 8.74 4.96
N PRO A 122 -6.93 9.81 4.18
CA PRO A 122 -6.25 9.72 2.89
C PRO A 122 -4.85 9.12 2.97
N TYR A 123 -4.17 9.27 4.10
CA TYR A 123 -2.87 8.65 4.35
C TYR A 123 -3.01 7.20 4.81
N GLU A 124 -3.88 6.96 5.77
CA GLU A 124 -4.03 5.66 6.43
C GLU A 124 -4.67 4.58 5.53
N VAL A 125 -5.53 4.99 4.59
CA VAL A 125 -6.16 4.09 3.61
C VAL A 125 -5.16 3.39 2.69
N ALA A 126 -3.94 3.91 2.58
CA ALA A 126 -2.84 3.23 1.89
C ALA A 126 -2.59 1.82 2.44
N ARG A 127 -2.81 1.58 3.74
CA ARG A 127 -2.71 0.25 4.36
C ARG A 127 -3.74 -0.72 3.79
N ARG A 128 -4.96 -0.24 3.52
CA ARG A 128 -6.00 -1.08 2.89
C ARG A 128 -5.68 -1.41 1.44
N VAL A 129 -5.08 -0.46 0.70
CA VAL A 129 -4.55 -0.72 -0.65
C VAL A 129 -3.44 -1.76 -0.59
N GLN A 130 -2.49 -1.60 0.33
CA GLN A 130 -1.37 -2.55 0.52
C GLN A 130 -1.88 -3.97 0.82
N LEU A 131 -2.91 -4.11 1.65
CA LEU A 131 -3.58 -5.40 1.89
C LEU A 131 -4.17 -5.99 0.60
N ALA A 132 -4.81 -5.18 -0.23
CA ALA A 132 -5.35 -5.64 -1.52
C ALA A 132 -4.26 -6.08 -2.50
N LEU A 133 -3.11 -5.40 -2.52
CA LEU A 133 -1.95 -5.75 -3.36
C LEU A 133 -1.26 -7.03 -2.88
N LEU A 134 -1.14 -7.23 -1.56
CA LEU A 134 -0.53 -8.43 -0.99
C LEU A 134 -1.42 -9.67 -1.10
N ALA A 135 -2.74 -9.51 -1.21
CA ALA A 135 -3.71 -10.60 -1.11
C ALA A 135 -3.49 -11.73 -2.12
N GLU A 136 -2.97 -11.42 -3.30
CA GLU A 136 -2.69 -12.40 -4.35
C GLU A 136 -1.52 -13.32 -4.01
N ASP A 137 -0.54 -12.81 -3.24
CA ASP A 137 0.71 -13.52 -2.92
C ASP A 137 0.73 -14.06 -1.49
N ALA A 138 -0.04 -13.50 -0.58
CA ALA A 138 -0.12 -13.94 0.82
C ALA A 138 -0.95 -15.24 0.95
N ARG A 139 -0.47 -16.33 0.36
CA ARG A 139 -1.23 -17.59 0.21
C ARG A 139 -1.37 -18.40 1.50
N GLU A 140 -0.48 -18.16 2.47
CA GLU A 140 -0.51 -18.84 3.78
C GLU A 140 -1.34 -18.05 4.82
N ARG A 141 -2.27 -17.20 4.36
CA ARG A 141 -3.21 -16.52 5.26
C ARG A 141 -4.15 -17.51 5.91
N ALA A 142 -4.42 -17.31 7.20
CA ALA A 142 -5.48 -18.03 7.88
C ALA A 142 -6.86 -17.46 7.49
N GLN A 143 -7.89 -18.30 7.45
CA GLN A 143 -9.27 -17.85 7.21
C GLN A 143 -9.67 -16.71 8.18
N ALA A 144 -9.24 -16.78 9.42
CA ALA A 144 -9.50 -15.73 10.43
C ALA A 144 -8.93 -14.35 10.05
N GLU A 145 -7.88 -14.28 9.21
CA GLU A 145 -7.30 -13.02 8.73
C GLU A 145 -8.19 -12.41 7.62
N ASP A 146 -8.74 -13.25 6.75
CA ASP A 146 -9.69 -12.83 5.71
C ASP A 146 -11.05 -12.42 6.34
N ASP A 147 -11.52 -13.13 7.35
CA ASP A 147 -12.72 -12.81 8.12
C ASP A 147 -12.56 -11.47 8.86
N LEU A 148 -11.41 -11.25 9.47
CA LEU A 148 -11.08 -9.97 10.12
C LEU A 148 -11.08 -8.82 9.11
N LEU A 149 -10.43 -8.97 7.96
CA LEU A 149 -10.42 -7.92 6.93
C LEU A 149 -11.84 -7.60 6.46
N THR A 150 -12.66 -8.63 6.23
CA THR A 150 -14.07 -8.47 5.84
C THR A 150 -14.88 -7.72 6.91
N MET A 151 -14.64 -8.01 8.19
CA MET A 151 -15.28 -7.27 9.28
C MET A 151 -14.83 -5.81 9.32
N LEU A 152 -13.54 -5.55 9.10
CA LEU A 152 -13.01 -4.18 9.06
C LEU A 152 -13.56 -3.39 7.88
N ASP A 153 -13.72 -4.02 6.72
CA ASP A 153 -14.36 -3.40 5.55
C ASP A 153 -15.82 -3.01 5.84
N ARG A 154 -16.59 -3.85 6.52
CA ARG A 154 -17.95 -3.52 6.96
C ARG A 154 -17.99 -2.35 7.93
N ILE A 155 -17.02 -2.26 8.85
CA ILE A 155 -16.91 -1.10 9.74
C ILE A 155 -16.64 0.17 8.92
N LEU A 156 -15.71 0.11 7.97
CA LEU A 156 -15.40 1.25 7.13
C LEU A 156 -16.61 1.69 6.28
N GLU A 157 -17.38 0.75 5.72
CA GLU A 157 -18.62 1.04 4.98
C GLU A 157 -19.64 1.86 5.78
N THR A 158 -19.65 1.73 7.12
CA THR A 158 -20.55 2.53 7.98
C THR A 158 -20.04 3.94 8.27
N LEU A 159 -18.77 4.23 7.97
CA LEU A 159 -18.10 5.49 8.28
C LEU A 159 -17.77 6.31 7.02
N LEU A 160 -17.73 5.66 5.86
CA LEU A 160 -17.32 6.25 4.59
C LEU A 160 -18.55 6.64 3.78
N ALA A 161 -18.77 7.95 3.61
CA ALA A 161 -19.74 8.45 2.65
C ALA A 161 -19.14 8.44 1.23
N PRO A 162 -19.93 8.08 0.20
CA PRO A 162 -19.48 8.14 -1.19
C PRO A 162 -18.99 9.53 -1.58
N GLY A 163 -17.91 9.60 -2.36
CA GLY A 163 -17.33 10.87 -2.77
C GLY A 163 -16.22 10.67 -3.82
N ASP A 164 -15.41 11.71 -3.98
CA ASP A 164 -14.31 11.72 -4.93
C ASP A 164 -13.17 10.79 -4.49
N PHE A 165 -12.29 10.52 -5.45
CA PHE A 165 -11.07 9.76 -5.20
C PHE A 165 -10.16 10.52 -4.22
N VAL A 166 -9.74 9.86 -3.13
CA VAL A 166 -9.06 10.53 -2.00
C VAL A 166 -7.60 10.86 -2.23
N TRP A 167 -6.98 10.28 -3.25
CA TRP A 167 -5.60 10.57 -3.64
C TRP A 167 -5.55 11.53 -4.84
N ASP A 168 -4.33 11.79 -5.37
CA ASP A 168 -4.16 12.61 -6.56
C ASP A 168 -4.93 12.01 -7.74
N ALA A 169 -5.74 12.82 -8.42
CA ALA A 169 -6.69 12.38 -9.46
C ALA A 169 -6.01 11.59 -10.59
N GLU A 170 -4.74 11.87 -10.89
CA GLU A 170 -3.94 11.14 -11.89
C GLU A 170 -3.80 9.63 -11.59
N LEU A 171 -3.88 9.25 -10.31
CA LEU A 171 -3.76 7.86 -9.87
C LEU A 171 -5.04 7.05 -10.04
N ALA A 172 -6.21 7.71 -10.20
CA ALA A 172 -7.52 7.05 -10.17
C ALA A 172 -7.65 5.91 -11.21
N ARG A 173 -7.01 6.05 -12.39
CA ARG A 173 -7.05 5.02 -13.42
C ARG A 173 -6.42 3.69 -13.02
N GLY A 174 -5.41 3.69 -12.12
CA GLY A 174 -4.76 2.48 -11.60
C GLY A 174 -5.48 1.86 -10.41
N PHE A 175 -6.43 2.58 -9.82
CA PHE A 175 -7.17 2.15 -8.64
C PHE A 175 -8.69 2.21 -8.87
N PRO A 176 -9.24 1.36 -9.76
CA PRO A 176 -10.66 1.42 -10.12
C PRO A 176 -11.57 1.18 -8.91
N GLN A 177 -12.69 1.92 -8.84
CA GLN A 177 -13.63 1.88 -7.72
C GLN A 177 -14.19 0.47 -7.44
N SER A 178 -14.34 -0.36 -8.45
CA SER A 178 -14.84 -1.73 -8.29
C SER A 178 -13.95 -2.61 -7.39
N ARG A 179 -12.64 -2.32 -7.32
CA ARG A 179 -11.66 -3.04 -6.48
C ARG A 179 -11.22 -2.22 -5.28
N TYR A 180 -11.12 -0.89 -5.44
CA TYR A 180 -10.57 0.03 -4.45
C TYR A 180 -11.63 1.03 -3.96
N TRP A 181 -12.87 0.55 -3.72
CA TRP A 181 -14.01 1.36 -3.31
C TRP A 181 -13.72 2.29 -2.13
N PHE A 182 -12.88 1.85 -1.21
CA PHE A 182 -12.42 2.60 -0.03
C PHE A 182 -11.54 3.82 -0.38
N LEU A 183 -11.15 4.02 -1.64
CA LEU A 183 -10.49 5.23 -2.12
C LEU A 183 -11.49 6.26 -2.69
N TYR A 184 -12.79 5.98 -2.66
CA TYR A 184 -13.82 6.83 -3.27
C TYR A 184 -14.85 7.25 -2.23
N GLY A 185 -14.49 8.27 -1.44
CA GLY A 185 -15.35 8.78 -0.39
C GLY A 185 -14.61 9.62 0.64
N HIS A 186 -15.35 10.06 1.63
CA HIS A 186 -14.82 10.81 2.79
C HIS A 186 -15.42 10.26 4.07
N ILE A 187 -14.73 10.47 5.18
CA ILE A 187 -15.24 10.07 6.48
C ILE A 187 -16.34 11.06 6.88
N GLU A 188 -17.53 10.55 7.10
CA GLU A 188 -18.66 11.34 7.57
C GLU A 188 -18.76 11.21 9.09
N PRO A 189 -18.69 12.33 9.83
CA PRO A 189 -18.95 12.32 11.27
C PRO A 189 -20.39 11.84 11.48
N GLN A 190 -20.56 10.68 12.13
CA GLN A 190 -21.90 10.24 12.49
C GLN A 190 -22.47 11.24 13.51
N ALA A 191 -23.57 11.90 13.17
CA ALA A 191 -24.34 12.65 14.12
C ALA A 191 -24.77 11.67 15.24
N ILE A 192 -24.19 11.84 16.42
CA ILE A 192 -24.60 11.10 17.62
C ILE A 192 -26.09 11.39 17.82
N LYS A 193 -26.93 10.38 17.53
CA LYS A 193 -28.35 10.42 17.87
C LYS A 193 -28.56 10.05 19.33
#